data_8117f6851dd37c4e93e5f15dbcdcf780
#
_entry.id   8117f6851dd37c4e93e5f15dbcdcf780
#
_cell.length_a   1.000
_cell.length_b   1.000
_cell.length_c   1.000
_cell.angle_alpha   90.00
_cell.angle_beta   90.00
_cell.angle_gamma   90.00
#
_symmetry.space_group_name_H-M   'P 1'
#
loop_
_entity.id
_entity.type
_entity.pdbx_description
1 polymer ?
#
loop_
_entity_poly.entity_id
_entity_poly.type
_entity_poly.pdbx_seq_one_letter_code
_entity_poly.pdbx_strand_id
1 'polypeptide(L)'
;EHLAGVPSFRYKKIVILMGGNATGKTSIGRIMMMIFNFMDKKIYNGLTDMICDKSKQAFFSIDFVGNRNVLYRVEAAFMPPQGEDYQSTDINVNVRSVSIGKKDSYKTCIERLEQEKEHAQSSYIEELEKIEGLSWSFEYPSDYLGANKTTYHNYTEKNLKIMELILQTL
;
A
#
# COMPACT_ATOMS: atom_id res chain seq x y z
N GLU A 1 -1.58 -10.17 17.45
CA GLU A 1 -0.56 -11.12 16.99
C GLU A 1 0.84 -10.50 16.99
N HIS A 2 1.86 -11.32 16.76
CA HIS A 2 3.26 -10.92 16.74
C HIS A 2 3.86 -11.26 15.37
N LEU A 3 4.83 -10.46 14.94
CA LEU A 3 5.64 -10.81 13.78
C LEU A 3 6.45 -12.09 14.10
N ALA A 4 6.51 -13.01 13.15
CA ALA A 4 7.23 -14.27 13.33
C ALA A 4 8.70 -14.03 13.73
N GLY A 5 9.11 -14.59 14.85
CA GLY A 5 10.45 -14.41 15.44
C GLY A 5 10.71 -13.06 16.14
N VAL A 6 9.72 -12.16 16.20
CA VAL A 6 9.84 -10.83 16.86
C VAL A 6 8.64 -10.58 17.79
N PRO A 7 8.63 -11.12 19.00
CA PRO A 7 7.48 -11.07 19.90
C PRO A 7 7.09 -9.64 20.35
N SER A 8 8.01 -8.70 20.33
CA SER A 8 7.74 -7.30 20.65
C SER A 8 7.07 -6.51 19.54
N PHE A 9 7.14 -7.00 18.29
CA PHE A 9 6.50 -6.36 17.15
C PHE A 9 5.07 -6.88 16.98
N ARG A 10 4.12 -6.10 17.48
CA ARG A 10 2.70 -6.47 17.52
C ARG A 10 1.93 -5.80 16.39
N TYR A 11 0.97 -6.51 15.81
CA TYR A 11 0.05 -6.00 14.81
C TYR A 11 -1.36 -6.57 14.99
N LYS A 12 -2.35 -5.90 14.43
CA LYS A 12 -3.71 -6.42 14.33
C LYS A 12 -3.84 -7.21 13.03
N LYS A 13 -4.29 -8.44 13.12
CA LYS A 13 -4.50 -9.30 11.95
C LYS A 13 -5.76 -8.92 11.18
N ILE A 14 -6.78 -8.48 11.90
CA ILE A 14 -8.08 -8.14 11.35
C ILE A 14 -8.47 -6.75 11.84
N VAL A 15 -8.90 -5.91 10.92
CA VAL A 15 -9.52 -4.62 11.19
C VAL A 15 -10.85 -4.59 10.45
N ILE A 16 -11.94 -4.35 11.18
CA ILE A 16 -13.29 -4.26 10.62
C ILE A 16 -13.67 -2.78 10.54
N LEU A 17 -14.01 -2.30 9.35
CA LEU A 17 -14.52 -0.96 9.13
C LEU A 17 -16.06 -1.01 9.15
N MET A 18 -16.64 -0.41 10.18
CA MET A 18 -18.09 -0.33 10.35
C MET A 18 -18.58 1.11 10.12
N GLY A 19 -19.79 1.25 9.62
CA GLY A 19 -20.42 2.54 9.38
C GLY A 19 -21.66 2.42 8.51
N GLY A 20 -22.48 3.47 8.46
CA GLY A 20 -23.65 3.54 7.60
C GLY A 20 -23.32 3.42 6.11
N ASN A 21 -24.36 3.33 5.27
CA ASN A 21 -24.17 3.36 3.82
C ASN A 21 -23.61 4.72 3.40
N ALA A 22 -22.86 4.74 2.30
CA ALA A 22 -22.20 5.93 1.73
C ALA A 22 -21.17 6.63 2.63
N THR A 23 -20.62 5.96 3.64
CA THR A 23 -19.55 6.51 4.51
C THR A 23 -18.13 6.28 4.01
N GLY A 24 -17.95 5.86 2.75
CA GLY A 24 -16.62 5.73 2.13
C GLY A 24 -15.89 4.42 2.42
N LYS A 25 -16.50 3.43 3.06
CA LYS A 25 -15.84 2.14 3.36
C LYS A 25 -15.26 1.45 2.12
N THR A 26 -16.06 1.33 1.07
CA THR A 26 -15.65 0.75 -0.20
C THR A 26 -14.54 1.58 -0.87
N SER A 27 -14.59 2.90 -0.75
CA SER A 27 -13.56 3.79 -1.28
C SER A 27 -12.22 3.56 -0.62
N ILE A 28 -12.18 3.36 0.71
CA ILE A 28 -10.94 3.03 1.43
C ILE A 28 -10.33 1.73 0.88
N GLY A 29 -11.13 0.67 0.71
CA GLY A 29 -10.66 -0.59 0.13
C GLY A 29 -10.08 -0.40 -1.28
N ARG A 30 -10.78 0.35 -2.13
CA ARG A 30 -10.30 0.66 -3.50
C ARG A 30 -9.00 1.47 -3.49
N ILE A 31 -8.90 2.50 -2.64
CA ILE A 31 -7.67 3.30 -2.50
C ILE A 31 -6.50 2.41 -2.07
N MET A 32 -6.70 1.55 -1.07
CA MET A 32 -5.65 0.63 -0.63
C MET A 32 -5.16 -0.28 -1.77
N MET A 33 -6.08 -0.83 -2.55
CA MET A 33 -5.72 -1.64 -3.72
C MET A 33 -4.91 -0.84 -4.75
N MET A 34 -5.32 0.40 -5.04
CA MET A 34 -4.61 1.26 -5.99
C MET A 34 -3.22 1.65 -5.47
N ILE A 35 -3.07 1.88 -4.16
CA ILE A 35 -1.76 2.11 -3.54
C ILE A 35 -0.85 0.89 -3.72
N PHE A 36 -1.33 -0.32 -3.47
CA PHE A 36 -0.53 -1.53 -3.68
C PHE A 36 -0.19 -1.76 -5.15
N ASN A 37 -1.12 -1.52 -6.07
CA ASN A 37 -0.85 -1.58 -7.49
C ASN A 37 0.21 -0.53 -7.92
N PHE A 38 0.13 0.67 -7.37
CA PHE A 38 1.12 1.72 -7.62
C PHE A 38 2.51 1.29 -7.14
N MET A 39 2.63 0.75 -5.94
CA MET A 39 3.91 0.31 -5.39
C MET A 39 4.51 -0.88 -6.15
N ASP A 40 3.70 -1.84 -6.59
CA ASP A 40 4.16 -3.04 -7.29
C ASP A 40 4.38 -2.78 -8.78
N LYS A 41 3.36 -2.27 -9.46
CA LYS A 41 3.35 -2.12 -10.93
C LYS A 41 3.87 -0.77 -11.41
N LYS A 42 4.09 0.17 -10.49
CA LYS A 42 4.53 1.55 -10.79
C LYS A 42 3.55 2.30 -11.71
N ILE A 43 2.27 1.91 -11.68
CA ILE A 43 1.17 2.51 -12.45
C ILE A 43 0.38 3.43 -11.54
N TYR A 44 0.32 4.70 -11.85
CA TYR A 44 -0.34 5.72 -11.01
C TYR A 44 -1.74 6.13 -11.46
N ASN A 45 -2.12 5.88 -12.72
CA ASN A 45 -3.38 6.39 -13.29
C ASN A 45 -4.61 6.05 -12.45
N GLY A 46 -4.79 4.79 -12.05
CA GLY A 46 -5.93 4.39 -11.24
C GLY A 46 -5.98 5.05 -9.86
N LEU A 47 -4.82 5.43 -9.30
CA LEU A 47 -4.73 6.15 -8.03
C LEU A 47 -5.04 7.64 -8.22
N THR A 48 -4.51 8.26 -9.28
CA THR A 48 -4.75 9.68 -9.60
C THR A 48 -6.20 9.94 -10.02
N ASP A 49 -6.87 8.95 -10.62
CA ASP A 49 -8.31 9.02 -10.94
C ASP A 49 -9.20 9.14 -9.69
N MET A 50 -8.68 8.75 -8.53
CA MET A 50 -9.41 8.85 -7.27
C MET A 50 -9.20 10.18 -6.55
N ILE A 51 -8.35 11.07 -7.06
CA ILE A 51 -8.11 12.39 -6.48
C ILE A 51 -9.26 13.33 -6.89
N CYS A 52 -10.08 13.68 -5.91
CA CYS A 52 -11.29 14.50 -6.15
C CYS A 52 -10.97 15.96 -6.49
N ASP A 53 -9.91 16.53 -5.94
CA ASP A 53 -9.50 17.91 -6.14
C ASP A 53 -8.06 17.97 -6.66
N LYS A 54 -7.92 17.98 -7.98
CA LYS A 54 -6.61 18.02 -8.65
C LYS A 54 -5.89 19.36 -8.49
N SER A 55 -6.54 20.38 -7.97
CA SER A 55 -5.89 21.69 -7.71
C SER A 55 -5.05 21.69 -6.43
N LYS A 56 -5.13 20.64 -5.65
CA LYS A 56 -4.40 20.46 -4.40
C LYS A 56 -3.49 19.25 -4.44
N GLN A 57 -2.45 19.30 -3.63
CA GLN A 57 -1.61 18.14 -3.40
C GLN A 57 -2.43 17.02 -2.73
N ALA A 58 -2.35 15.82 -3.29
CA ALA A 58 -2.79 14.61 -2.63
C ALA A 58 -1.58 13.87 -2.04
N PHE A 59 -1.78 13.17 -0.93
CA PHE A 59 -0.69 12.51 -0.21
C PHE A 59 -1.17 11.22 0.43
N PHE A 60 -0.31 10.21 0.43
CA PHE A 60 -0.48 9.05 1.30
C PHE A 60 0.84 8.65 1.96
N SER A 61 0.74 8.02 3.11
CA SER A 61 1.85 7.34 3.78
C SER A 61 1.39 5.96 4.25
N ILE A 62 2.19 4.94 3.98
CA ILE A 62 1.89 3.57 4.38
C ILE A 62 3.13 2.88 4.92
N ASP A 63 2.96 2.20 6.06
CA ASP A 63 3.96 1.35 6.66
C ASP A 63 3.57 -0.12 6.49
N PHE A 64 4.48 -0.95 6.04
CA PHE A 64 4.26 -2.38 5.93
C PHE A 64 5.54 -3.18 6.16
N VAL A 65 5.37 -4.42 6.57
CA VAL A 65 6.50 -5.35 6.72
C VAL A 65 6.63 -6.17 5.45
N GLY A 66 7.76 -6.02 4.79
CA GLY A 66 8.14 -6.80 3.61
C GLY A 66 8.87 -8.09 3.96
N ASN A 67 9.53 -8.65 2.97
CA ASN A 67 10.34 -9.85 3.14
C ASN A 67 11.51 -9.61 4.12
N ARG A 68 12.03 -10.69 4.70
CA ARG A 68 13.17 -10.68 5.63
C ARG A 68 13.00 -9.78 6.86
N ASN A 69 11.75 -9.54 7.30
CA ASN A 69 11.44 -8.67 8.43
C ASN A 69 12.02 -7.24 8.24
N VAL A 70 11.80 -6.66 7.10
CA VAL A 70 12.10 -5.26 6.82
C VAL A 70 10.81 -4.45 6.93
N LEU A 71 10.80 -3.41 7.75
CA LEU A 71 9.73 -2.44 7.78
C LEU A 71 10.01 -1.37 6.72
N TYR A 72 9.07 -1.17 5.84
CA TYR A 72 9.09 -0.10 4.84
C TYR A 72 8.10 0.99 5.21
N ARG A 73 8.48 2.24 4.96
CA ARG A 73 7.57 3.38 4.87
C ARG A 73 7.61 3.91 3.46
N VAL A 74 6.46 4.00 2.83
CA VAL A 74 6.30 4.62 1.52
C VAL A 74 5.44 5.86 1.68
N GLU A 75 5.99 6.99 1.31
CA GLU A 75 5.33 8.28 1.28
C GLU A 75 5.25 8.75 -0.16
N ALA A 76 4.07 9.08 -0.64
CA ALA A 76 3.87 9.56 -1.99
C ALA A 76 3.04 10.84 -2.00
N ALA A 77 3.52 11.85 -2.68
CA ALA A 77 2.85 13.11 -2.90
C ALA A 77 2.59 13.31 -4.39
N PHE A 78 1.36 13.61 -4.72
CA PHE A 78 0.89 13.93 -6.06
C PHE A 78 0.65 15.43 -6.12
N MET A 79 1.53 16.14 -6.82
CA MET A 79 1.45 17.58 -6.98
C MET A 79 0.35 17.93 -7.98
N PRO A 80 -0.30 19.10 -7.88
CA PRO A 80 -1.25 19.53 -8.88
C PRO A 80 -0.65 19.46 -10.28
N PRO A 81 -1.28 18.75 -11.24
CA PRO A 81 -0.75 18.67 -12.59
C PRO A 81 -0.82 20.03 -13.30
N GLN A 82 0.14 20.31 -14.16
CA GLN A 82 0.12 21.55 -14.98
C GLN A 82 -0.90 21.48 -16.13
N GLY A 83 -1.39 20.27 -16.47
CA GLY A 83 -2.38 20.00 -17.50
C GLY A 83 -3.62 19.31 -16.94
N GLU A 84 -4.35 18.61 -17.81
CA GLU A 84 -5.54 17.84 -17.41
C GLU A 84 -5.16 16.57 -16.66
N ASP A 85 -4.05 15.94 -17.05
CA ASP A 85 -3.61 14.65 -16.56
C ASP A 85 -2.27 14.75 -15.80
N TYR A 86 -2.14 13.90 -14.79
CA TYR A 86 -0.89 13.73 -14.05
C TYR A 86 0.22 13.16 -14.93
N GLN A 87 1.41 13.72 -14.77
CA GLN A 87 2.64 13.22 -15.37
C GLN A 87 3.53 12.59 -14.29
N SER A 88 4.50 11.79 -14.71
CA SER A 88 5.48 11.19 -13.79
C SER A 88 6.25 12.21 -12.95
N THR A 89 6.43 13.42 -13.48
CA THR A 89 7.09 14.55 -12.82
C THR A 89 6.26 15.18 -11.71
N ASP A 90 4.95 14.94 -11.69
CA ASP A 90 4.05 15.45 -10.65
C ASP A 90 4.00 14.52 -9.42
N ILE A 91 4.77 13.41 -9.46
CA ILE A 91 4.74 12.37 -8.44
C ILE A 91 6.08 12.32 -7.72
N ASN A 92 6.06 12.62 -6.44
CA ASN A 92 7.20 12.51 -5.56
C ASN A 92 7.00 11.31 -4.62
N VAL A 93 7.96 10.40 -4.59
CA VAL A 93 7.93 9.23 -3.70
C VAL A 93 9.17 9.21 -2.85
N ASN A 94 9.03 8.82 -1.60
CA ASN A 94 10.11 8.56 -0.69
C ASN A 94 9.90 7.19 -0.04
N VAL A 95 10.86 6.29 -0.22
CA VAL A 95 10.86 4.96 0.38
C VAL A 95 11.98 4.87 1.38
N ARG A 96 11.61 4.65 2.64
CA ARG A 96 12.53 4.39 3.73
C ARG A 96 12.33 2.98 4.26
N SER A 97 13.38 2.34 4.74
CA SER A 97 13.30 0.99 5.26
C SER A 97 14.23 0.74 6.42
N VAL A 98 13.83 -0.14 7.33
CA VAL A 98 14.63 -0.55 8.46
C VAL A 98 14.46 -2.04 8.74
N SER A 99 15.56 -2.74 9.00
CA SER A 99 15.49 -4.15 9.43
C SER A 99 14.93 -4.25 10.83
N ILE A 100 13.99 -5.17 11.04
CA ILE A 100 13.35 -5.40 12.34
C ILE A 100 14.18 -6.43 13.12
N GLY A 101 14.80 -5.98 14.20
CA GLY A 101 15.56 -6.83 15.12
C GLY A 101 14.64 -7.62 16.07
N LYS A 102 15.17 -8.70 16.67
CA LYS A 102 14.41 -9.61 17.55
C LYS A 102 13.72 -8.95 18.73
N LYS A 103 14.23 -7.81 19.20
CA LYS A 103 13.70 -7.07 20.37
C LYS A 103 12.94 -5.81 19.96
N ASP A 104 12.86 -5.51 18.66
CA ASP A 104 12.26 -4.27 18.18
C ASP A 104 10.74 -4.30 18.32
N SER A 105 10.19 -3.16 18.66
CA SER A 105 8.78 -2.83 18.54
C SER A 105 8.55 -1.98 17.28
N TYR A 106 7.30 -1.85 16.85
CA TYR A 106 6.96 -0.91 15.78
C TYR A 106 7.48 0.51 16.08
N LYS A 107 7.28 0.98 17.30
CA LYS A 107 7.75 2.30 17.73
C LYS A 107 9.26 2.47 17.56
N THR A 108 10.05 1.50 17.99
CA THR A 108 11.52 1.53 17.85
C THR A 108 11.94 1.58 16.38
N CYS A 109 11.22 0.85 15.52
CA CYS A 109 11.52 0.88 14.08
C CYS A 109 11.17 2.24 13.47
N ILE A 110 10.04 2.85 13.85
CA ILE A 110 9.66 4.18 13.37
C ILE A 110 10.67 5.25 13.78
N GLU A 111 11.12 5.25 15.04
CA GLU A 111 12.14 6.18 15.53
C GLU A 111 13.44 6.09 14.70
N ARG A 112 13.80 4.90 14.23
CA ARG A 112 14.96 4.72 13.33
C ARG A 112 14.67 5.19 11.91
N LEU A 113 13.48 4.93 11.37
CA LEU A 113 13.06 5.42 10.05
C LEU A 113 13.06 6.96 9.98
N GLU A 114 12.68 7.62 11.07
CA GLU A 114 12.64 9.08 11.14
C GLU A 114 14.05 9.71 11.22
N GLN A 115 15.05 8.92 11.66
CA GLN A 115 16.45 9.36 11.70
C GLN A 115 17.17 9.19 10.37
N GLU A 116 16.63 8.40 9.44
CA GLU A 116 17.19 8.30 8.10
C GLU A 116 17.06 9.64 7.37
N LYS A 117 18.19 10.09 6.83
CA LYS A 117 18.21 11.33 6.04
C LYS A 117 17.47 11.14 4.73
N GLU A 118 16.74 12.16 4.33
CA GLU A 118 16.19 12.23 2.99
C GLU A 118 17.32 12.08 1.97
N HIS A 119 17.13 11.17 1.03
CA HIS A 119 18.05 11.00 -0.10
C HIS A 119 17.76 12.02 -1.19
N ALA A 120 18.74 12.24 -2.06
CA ALA A 120 18.55 13.08 -3.24
C ALA A 120 17.34 12.61 -4.05
N GLN A 121 16.58 13.57 -4.58
CA GLN A 121 15.39 13.29 -5.36
C GLN A 121 15.69 12.35 -6.52
N SER A 122 15.16 11.16 -6.47
CA SER A 122 15.14 10.17 -7.55
C SER A 122 13.75 10.11 -8.17
N SER A 123 13.61 9.49 -9.33
CA SER A 123 12.30 9.28 -9.92
C SER A 123 11.43 8.39 -9.01
N TYR A 124 10.10 8.55 -9.08
CA TYR A 124 9.20 7.72 -8.28
C TYR A 124 9.38 6.21 -8.55
N ILE A 125 9.80 5.85 -9.78
CA ILE A 125 10.09 4.46 -10.16
C ILE A 125 11.31 3.94 -9.39
N GLU A 126 12.42 4.68 -9.40
CA GLU A 126 13.64 4.31 -8.68
C GLU A 126 13.41 4.21 -7.17
N GLU A 127 12.58 5.09 -6.60
CA GLU A 127 12.20 5.00 -5.20
C GLU A 127 11.42 3.71 -4.91
N LEU A 128 10.43 3.37 -5.73
CA LEU A 128 9.63 2.17 -5.53
C LEU A 128 10.42 0.89 -5.78
N GLU A 129 11.50 0.93 -6.56
CA GLU A 129 12.40 -0.21 -6.76
C GLU A 129 13.21 -0.60 -5.52
N LYS A 130 13.33 0.29 -4.55
CA LYS A 130 13.94 -0.01 -3.24
C LYS A 130 13.13 -1.03 -2.43
N ILE A 131 11.86 -1.27 -2.77
CA ILE A 131 10.99 -2.22 -2.08
C ILE A 131 11.28 -3.63 -2.60
N GLU A 132 12.08 -4.39 -1.85
CA GLU A 132 12.48 -5.73 -2.25
C GLU A 132 11.34 -6.74 -2.14
N GLY A 133 11.10 -7.47 -3.23
CA GLY A 133 10.21 -8.63 -3.26
C GLY A 133 8.74 -8.31 -2.99
N LEU A 134 8.33 -7.07 -3.22
CA LEU A 134 6.91 -6.75 -3.29
C LEU A 134 6.38 -7.33 -4.61
N SER A 135 5.45 -8.25 -4.48
CA SER A 135 4.65 -8.73 -5.60
C SER A 135 3.20 -8.76 -5.15
N TRP A 136 2.38 -7.98 -5.83
CA TRP A 136 0.96 -7.87 -5.57
C TRP A 136 0.19 -8.19 -6.82
N SER A 137 -0.68 -9.18 -6.76
CA SER A 137 -1.60 -9.49 -7.83
C SER A 137 -3.02 -9.42 -7.28
N PHE A 138 -3.78 -8.47 -7.77
CA PHE A 138 -5.19 -8.36 -7.50
C PHE A 138 -5.93 -8.33 -8.84
N GLU A 139 -6.60 -9.42 -9.15
CA GLU A 139 -7.54 -9.47 -10.24
C GLU A 139 -8.95 -9.46 -9.66
N TYR A 140 -9.74 -8.48 -10.04
CA TYR A 140 -11.16 -8.51 -9.76
C TYR A 140 -11.72 -9.73 -10.48
N PRO A 141 -12.41 -10.63 -9.80
CA PRO A 141 -13.12 -11.69 -10.49
C PRO A 141 -14.07 -11.01 -11.47
N SER A 142 -13.91 -11.25 -12.76
CA SER A 142 -14.76 -10.68 -13.81
C SER A 142 -16.25 -10.99 -13.58
N ASP A 143 -16.53 -11.97 -12.74
CA ASP A 143 -17.84 -12.54 -12.46
C ASP A 143 -18.34 -12.30 -11.05
N TYR A 144 -17.85 -11.27 -10.37
CA TYR A 144 -18.33 -10.95 -9.02
C TYR A 144 -19.85 -10.69 -8.98
N LEU A 145 -20.47 -10.39 -10.12
CA LEU A 145 -21.92 -10.19 -10.27
C LEU A 145 -22.65 -11.40 -10.84
N GLY A 146 -21.98 -12.44 -11.27
CA GLY A 146 -22.57 -13.56 -11.97
C GLY A 146 -22.08 -14.90 -11.50
N ALA A 147 -22.45 -15.33 -10.35
CA ALA A 147 -22.60 -16.76 -9.95
C ALA A 147 -21.61 -17.81 -10.50
N ASN A 148 -20.55 -17.49 -11.16
CA ASN A 148 -19.62 -18.45 -11.74
C ASN A 148 -18.22 -18.36 -11.14
N LYS A 149 -17.95 -19.32 -10.30
CA LYS A 149 -16.73 -20.11 -10.09
C LYS A 149 -15.48 -19.59 -10.80
N THR A 150 -15.08 -18.40 -10.71
CA THR A 150 -13.88 -18.10 -11.39
C THR A 150 -12.96 -17.34 -10.53
N THR A 151 -11.95 -17.98 -10.44
CA THR A 151 -10.63 -17.55 -10.78
C THR A 151 -9.87 -16.99 -9.62
N TYR A 152 -10.03 -17.58 -8.48
CA TYR A 152 -9.03 -17.52 -7.42
C TYR A 152 -7.77 -18.32 -7.78
N HIS A 153 -7.72 -18.93 -8.98
CA HIS A 153 -6.65 -19.84 -9.38
C HIS A 153 -5.29 -19.18 -9.61
N ASN A 154 -5.26 -17.88 -9.81
CA ASN A 154 -4.02 -17.15 -10.09
C ASN A 154 -3.44 -16.42 -8.89
N TYR A 155 -4.07 -16.53 -7.73
CA TYR A 155 -3.56 -15.89 -6.54
C TYR A 155 -2.60 -16.81 -5.81
N THR A 156 -1.46 -16.29 -5.39
CA THR A 156 -0.64 -16.98 -4.42
C THR A 156 -1.44 -17.15 -3.12
N GLU A 157 -1.21 -18.21 -2.36
CA GLU A 157 -1.90 -18.49 -1.09
C GLU A 157 -1.89 -17.28 -0.13
N LYS A 158 -0.86 -16.46 -0.22
CA LYS A 158 -0.69 -15.23 0.54
C LYS A 158 -1.67 -14.12 0.09
N ASN A 159 -1.92 -14.00 -1.20
CA ASN A 159 -2.85 -13.03 -1.76
C ASN A 159 -4.30 -13.43 -1.48
N LEU A 160 -4.61 -14.73 -1.50
CA LEU A 160 -5.92 -15.26 -1.09
C LEU A 160 -6.26 -14.88 0.35
N LYS A 161 -5.32 -15.01 1.28
CA LYS A 161 -5.53 -14.63 2.69
C LYS A 161 -5.83 -13.14 2.85
N ILE A 162 -5.18 -12.28 2.06
CA ILE A 162 -5.44 -10.84 2.07
C ILE A 162 -6.79 -10.53 1.45
N MET A 163 -7.17 -11.21 0.37
CA MET A 163 -8.49 -11.06 -0.24
C MET A 163 -9.63 -11.53 0.67
N GLU A 164 -9.48 -12.67 1.31
CA GLU A 164 -10.44 -13.14 2.32
C GLU A 164 -10.63 -12.10 3.43
N LEU A 165 -9.54 -11.46 3.85
CA LEU A 165 -9.59 -10.40 4.83
C LEU A 165 -10.37 -9.16 4.32
N ILE A 166 -10.14 -8.74 3.08
CA ILE A 166 -10.84 -7.60 2.47
C ILE A 166 -12.33 -7.92 2.25
N LEU A 167 -12.65 -9.12 1.76
CA LEU A 167 -14.03 -9.54 1.51
C LEU A 167 -14.84 -9.81 2.78
N GLN A 168 -14.19 -10.23 3.86
CA GLN A 168 -14.86 -10.37 5.17
C GLN A 168 -15.12 -9.03 5.86
N THR A 169 -14.51 -7.96 5.37
CA THR A 169 -14.66 -6.60 5.90
C THR A 169 -15.62 -5.72 5.07
N LEU A 170 -16.08 -6.21 3.93
CA LEU A 170 -17.12 -5.59 3.10
C LEU A 170 -18.51 -6.13 3.44
#